data_9b270104586eb746ab01ef46e480de67
#
_entry.id   9b270104586eb746ab01ef46e480de67
#
_cell.length_a   1.000
_cell.length_b   1.000
_cell.length_c   1.000
_cell.angle_alpha   90.00
_cell.angle_beta   90.00
_cell.angle_gamma   90.00
#
_symmetry.space_group_name_H-M   'P 1'
#
loop_
_entity.id
_entity.type
_entity.pdbx_description
1 polymer ?
#
loop_
_entity_poly.entity_id
_entity_poly.type
_entity_poly.pdbx_seq_one_letter_code
_entity_poly.pdbx_strand_id
1 'polypeptide(L)'
;MWRVAAVRALRGGGAGAPGAPRAASAVAAAQLRRRLESELEDIRGAGTWKSERVIASRQGPHLRLAGGGAGIINFCANNYLGLSSHPEVIRAAVEALEKFGAGLSSVRFICGTQSIHKDLEEKIARFHQREDAILYASCFDANAGIFEALLTPEDAVLSDELNHASIIDGIRLCKANKYRYKHMDMQDLEAKLKEAQKHRLRLVATDGAFSMDGDIAPLREICQLAQKYDALVFIDECHATGFLGPSGRGTDELLGVMDKVTIINSTLGKALGGAAGGYTTGPKPLIDLLRQRSRPYLFSNSLPPAVVGCASKALDLLMESNAIAQSMAAKTQRFRSKMAAAGFTISGKDHPICPVMLGDARLASVMAEDMLNRGIYVIGFSYPVVPKGKARIRVQISAVHSDEDIDRCVEAFTEVGRKHGAL
;
A
#
# COMPACT_ATOMS: atom_id res chain seq x y z
N MET A 1 -42.04 14.75 -32.07
CA MET A 1 -42.02 16.07 -32.77
C MET A 1 -41.58 17.13 -31.76
N TRP A 2 -40.33 17.45 -31.73
CA TRP A 2 -39.84 18.58 -30.96
C TRP A 2 -39.22 19.58 -31.93
N ARG A 3 -39.75 20.80 -31.94
CA ARG A 3 -39.36 21.87 -32.83
C ARG A 3 -38.02 22.48 -32.42
N VAL A 4 -37.08 22.52 -33.34
CA VAL A 4 -35.84 23.30 -33.21
C VAL A 4 -36.19 24.79 -33.30
N ALA A 5 -35.92 25.54 -32.25
CA ALA A 5 -36.00 26.99 -32.26
C ALA A 5 -34.61 27.56 -32.62
N ALA A 6 -34.55 28.25 -33.74
CA ALA A 6 -33.36 28.95 -34.22
C ALA A 6 -33.03 30.12 -33.29
N VAL A 7 -31.84 30.16 -32.73
CA VAL A 7 -31.29 31.32 -32.00
C VAL A 7 -30.57 32.21 -33.00
N ARG A 8 -31.08 33.44 -33.12
CA ARG A 8 -30.60 34.52 -33.95
C ARG A 8 -29.24 35.02 -33.42
N ALA A 9 -28.26 35.04 -34.28
CA ALA A 9 -26.94 35.63 -33.98
C ALA A 9 -27.05 37.11 -33.68
N LEU A 10 -26.67 37.55 -32.49
CA LEU A 10 -26.32 38.92 -32.21
C LEU A 10 -24.81 39.11 -32.44
N ARG A 11 -24.47 39.78 -33.52
CA ARG A 11 -23.13 40.34 -33.74
C ARG A 11 -22.98 41.62 -32.93
N GLY A 12 -21.84 41.76 -32.26
CA GLY A 12 -21.35 43.05 -31.80
C GLY A 12 -20.83 43.04 -30.36
N GLY A 13 -19.52 43.01 -30.20
CA GLY A 13 -18.87 43.24 -28.92
C GLY A 13 -17.48 42.63 -28.90
N GLY A 14 -16.44 43.45 -29.02
CA GLY A 14 -15.04 43.09 -29.18
C GLY A 14 -14.57 41.99 -28.21
N ALA A 15 -13.89 41.02 -28.77
CA ALA A 15 -13.14 40.03 -28.01
C ALA A 15 -12.00 40.75 -27.27
N GLY A 16 -12.23 41.11 -26.01
CA GLY A 16 -11.17 41.40 -25.09
C GLY A 16 -10.32 40.18 -24.94
N ALA A 17 -9.02 40.27 -25.19
CA ALA A 17 -8.07 39.22 -24.91
C ALA A 17 -8.31 38.65 -23.49
N PRO A 18 -8.16 37.32 -23.24
CA PRO A 18 -8.31 36.76 -21.91
C PRO A 18 -7.38 37.56 -20.99
N GLY A 19 -7.99 38.24 -20.03
CA GLY A 19 -7.26 39.09 -19.09
C GLY A 19 -6.16 38.27 -18.43
N ALA A 20 -4.96 38.80 -18.46
CA ALA A 20 -3.84 38.24 -17.73
C ALA A 20 -4.30 37.93 -16.29
N PRO A 21 -3.94 36.78 -15.71
CA PRO A 21 -4.33 36.44 -14.36
C PRO A 21 -3.98 37.59 -13.43
N ARG A 22 -4.97 38.09 -12.68
CA ARG A 22 -4.78 39.14 -11.70
C ARG A 22 -3.58 38.77 -10.84
N ALA A 23 -2.53 39.56 -10.89
CA ALA A 23 -1.29 39.35 -10.19
C ALA A 23 -1.55 39.28 -8.67
N ALA A 24 -1.69 38.09 -8.13
CA ALA A 24 -1.29 37.85 -6.76
C ALA A 24 0.13 38.38 -6.67
N SER A 25 0.41 39.31 -5.76
CA SER A 25 1.60 40.19 -5.79
C SER A 25 2.76 39.54 -6.53
N ALA A 26 3.18 40.08 -7.66
CA ALA A 26 4.22 39.53 -8.54
C ALA A 26 5.50 39.19 -7.74
N VAL A 27 5.71 39.88 -6.63
CA VAL A 27 6.79 39.67 -5.66
C VAL A 27 6.62 38.34 -4.89
N ALA A 28 5.43 38.08 -4.34
CA ALA A 28 5.19 36.82 -3.58
C ALA A 28 5.26 35.59 -4.48
N ALA A 29 4.70 35.66 -5.68
CA ALA A 29 4.78 34.58 -6.66
C ALA A 29 6.23 34.32 -7.11
N ALA A 30 7.01 35.37 -7.37
CA ALA A 30 8.42 35.25 -7.70
C ALA A 30 9.26 34.73 -6.53
N GLN A 31 8.92 35.10 -5.30
CA GLN A 31 9.56 34.57 -4.09
C GLN A 31 9.28 33.07 -3.90
N LEU A 32 8.00 32.64 -4.03
CA LEU A 32 7.62 31.25 -3.97
C LEU A 32 8.35 30.43 -5.03
N ARG A 33 8.34 30.90 -6.28
CA ARG A 33 9.00 30.24 -7.40
C ARG A 33 10.49 30.02 -7.14
N ARG A 34 11.23 31.05 -6.72
CA ARG A 34 12.66 30.91 -6.40
C ARG A 34 12.91 29.88 -5.31
N ARG A 35 12.08 29.89 -4.24
CA ARG A 35 12.19 28.87 -3.18
C ARG A 35 11.99 27.45 -3.71
N LEU A 36 10.93 27.23 -4.52
CA LEU A 36 10.64 25.92 -5.08
C LEU A 36 11.74 25.44 -6.04
N GLU A 37 12.26 26.34 -6.90
CA GLU A 37 13.36 26.02 -7.81
C GLU A 37 14.63 25.63 -7.05
N SER A 38 14.96 26.33 -5.96
CA SER A 38 16.10 25.98 -5.09
C SER A 38 15.90 24.61 -4.42
N GLU A 39 14.73 24.36 -3.82
CA GLU A 39 14.43 23.04 -3.20
C GLU A 39 14.51 21.89 -4.21
N LEU A 40 14.03 22.10 -5.45
CA LEU A 40 14.10 21.09 -6.51
C LEU A 40 15.53 20.86 -6.98
N GLU A 41 16.38 21.89 -6.98
CA GLU A 41 17.79 21.78 -7.31
C GLU A 41 18.56 21.00 -6.23
N ASP A 42 18.27 21.25 -4.96
CA ASP A 42 18.80 20.48 -3.82
C ASP A 42 18.42 19.00 -3.91
N ILE A 43 17.16 18.67 -4.24
CA ILE A 43 16.69 17.30 -4.45
C ILE A 43 17.46 16.62 -5.59
N ARG A 44 17.71 17.32 -6.70
CA ARG A 44 18.52 16.78 -7.81
C ARG A 44 19.98 16.58 -7.42
N GLY A 45 20.57 17.57 -6.75
CA GLY A 45 21.95 17.51 -6.26
C GLY A 45 22.18 16.40 -5.26
N ALA A 46 21.21 16.14 -4.38
CA ALA A 46 21.21 15.04 -3.43
C ALA A 46 20.99 13.65 -4.07
N GLY A 47 20.65 13.58 -5.37
CA GLY A 47 20.33 12.31 -6.04
C GLY A 47 19.05 11.64 -5.56
N THR A 48 18.16 12.41 -4.92
CA THR A 48 16.87 11.91 -4.39
C THR A 48 15.67 12.23 -5.29
N TRP A 49 15.93 12.76 -6.48
CA TRP A 49 14.91 13.02 -7.48
C TRP A 49 14.19 11.74 -7.91
N LYS A 50 12.86 11.76 -7.83
CA LYS A 50 12.01 10.64 -8.23
C LYS A 50 11.53 10.84 -9.66
N SER A 51 11.85 9.90 -10.54
CA SER A 51 11.40 9.89 -11.93
C SER A 51 10.34 8.81 -12.12
N GLU A 52 9.25 9.16 -12.79
CA GLU A 52 8.18 8.24 -13.14
C GLU A 52 8.41 7.65 -14.52
N ARG A 53 8.36 6.32 -14.63
CA ARG A 53 8.35 5.63 -15.93
C ARG A 53 6.91 5.37 -16.37
N VAL A 54 6.57 5.83 -17.56
CA VAL A 54 5.22 5.70 -18.11
C VAL A 54 5.03 4.29 -18.67
N ILE A 55 4.10 3.53 -18.11
CA ILE A 55 3.73 2.20 -18.56
C ILE A 55 2.64 2.31 -19.61
N ALA A 56 2.84 1.69 -20.78
CA ALA A 56 1.95 1.69 -21.92
C ALA A 56 1.28 0.32 -22.18
N SER A 57 1.12 -0.49 -21.11
CA SER A 57 0.45 -1.79 -21.12
C SER A 57 -0.41 -1.96 -19.87
N ARG A 58 -1.14 -3.07 -19.77
CA ARG A 58 -1.72 -3.49 -18.47
C ARG A 58 -0.63 -3.83 -17.49
N GLN A 59 -0.93 -3.73 -16.19
CA GLN A 59 -0.08 -4.28 -15.14
C GLN A 59 -0.04 -5.81 -15.24
N GLY A 60 1.18 -6.36 -15.15
CA GLY A 60 1.39 -7.79 -15.27
C GLY A 60 2.88 -8.13 -15.10
N PRO A 61 3.27 -9.40 -15.31
CA PRO A 61 4.67 -9.81 -15.23
C PRO A 61 5.51 -9.17 -16.34
N HIS A 62 4.92 -8.90 -17.49
CA HIS A 62 5.59 -8.25 -18.62
C HIS A 62 4.94 -6.90 -18.91
N LEU A 63 5.76 -5.85 -18.95
CA LEU A 63 5.34 -4.48 -19.22
C LEU A 63 5.93 -3.96 -20.52
N ARG A 64 5.25 -2.96 -21.09
CA ARG A 64 5.78 -2.08 -22.12
C ARG A 64 5.83 -0.64 -21.58
N LEU A 65 6.98 -0.01 -21.69
CA LEU A 65 7.14 1.40 -21.35
C LEU A 65 6.84 2.29 -22.56
N ALA A 66 6.34 3.50 -22.32
CA ALA A 66 6.22 4.51 -23.36
C ALA A 66 7.62 4.89 -23.84
N GLY A 67 7.81 5.01 -25.16
CA GLY A 67 9.12 5.29 -25.77
C GLY A 67 9.81 4.06 -26.36
N GLY A 68 9.25 2.87 -26.23
CA GLY A 68 9.70 1.65 -26.92
C GLY A 68 10.50 0.70 -26.04
N GLY A 69 10.69 -0.50 -26.53
CA GLY A 69 11.39 -1.62 -25.88
C GLY A 69 10.58 -2.90 -25.95
N ALA A 70 11.24 -4.05 -26.10
CA ALA A 70 10.63 -5.36 -25.93
C ALA A 70 10.08 -5.51 -24.49
N GLY A 71 9.18 -6.46 -24.27
CA GLY A 71 8.56 -6.69 -22.96
C GLY A 71 9.58 -6.73 -21.81
N ILE A 72 9.36 -5.87 -20.83
CA ILE A 72 10.20 -5.74 -19.64
C ILE A 72 9.57 -6.56 -18.53
N ILE A 73 10.33 -7.41 -17.85
CA ILE A 73 9.82 -8.22 -16.73
C ILE A 73 9.73 -7.32 -15.49
N ASN A 74 8.54 -7.26 -14.89
CA ASN A 74 8.20 -6.35 -13.80
C ASN A 74 8.34 -7.03 -12.45
N PHE A 75 9.34 -6.62 -11.69
CA PHE A 75 9.56 -7.04 -10.30
C PHE A 75 9.35 -5.90 -9.29
N CYS A 76 8.60 -4.85 -9.68
CA CYS A 76 8.31 -3.69 -8.83
C CYS A 76 6.89 -3.68 -8.27
N ALA A 77 5.91 -4.24 -8.99
CA ALA A 77 4.50 -4.09 -8.66
C ALA A 77 4.10 -4.90 -7.41
N ASN A 78 3.22 -4.31 -6.60
CA ASN A 78 2.58 -5.01 -5.47
C ASN A 78 1.44 -5.96 -5.92
N ASN A 79 1.50 -6.44 -7.15
CA ASN A 79 0.52 -7.35 -7.75
C ASN A 79 0.84 -8.81 -7.40
N TYR A 80 0.92 -9.12 -6.11
CA TYR A 80 1.40 -10.40 -5.57
C TYR A 80 0.73 -11.62 -6.17
N LEU A 81 -0.59 -11.55 -6.37
CA LEU A 81 -1.39 -12.65 -6.90
C LEU A 81 -1.69 -12.54 -8.40
N GLY A 82 -1.22 -11.47 -9.06
CA GLY A 82 -1.47 -11.25 -10.48
C GLY A 82 -2.91 -10.87 -10.83
N LEU A 83 -3.73 -10.51 -9.87
CA LEU A 83 -5.17 -10.31 -10.05
C LEU A 83 -5.52 -8.99 -10.73
N SER A 84 -4.61 -8.01 -10.81
CA SER A 84 -4.88 -6.70 -11.44
C SER A 84 -5.24 -6.77 -12.92
N SER A 85 -4.86 -7.86 -13.60
CA SER A 85 -5.19 -8.12 -15.01
C SER A 85 -5.93 -9.43 -15.22
N HIS A 86 -6.44 -10.05 -14.14
CA HIS A 86 -7.17 -11.29 -14.20
C HIS A 86 -8.50 -11.12 -14.95
N PRO A 87 -8.83 -11.98 -15.92
CA PRO A 87 -10.02 -11.80 -16.77
C PRO A 87 -11.33 -11.70 -15.98
N GLU A 88 -11.51 -12.49 -14.94
CA GLU A 88 -12.72 -12.47 -14.12
C GLU A 88 -12.81 -11.20 -13.25
N VAL A 89 -11.69 -10.69 -12.76
CA VAL A 89 -11.65 -9.44 -11.99
C VAL A 89 -12.01 -8.27 -12.90
N ILE A 90 -11.48 -8.23 -14.12
CA ILE A 90 -11.83 -7.21 -15.13
C ILE A 90 -13.31 -7.28 -15.49
N ARG A 91 -13.85 -8.48 -15.73
CA ARG A 91 -15.27 -8.68 -16.06
C ARG A 91 -16.18 -8.18 -14.93
N ALA A 92 -15.89 -8.51 -13.69
CA ALA A 92 -16.64 -8.04 -12.51
C ALA A 92 -16.63 -6.51 -12.39
N ALA A 93 -15.53 -5.85 -12.77
CA ALA A 93 -15.47 -4.39 -12.83
C ALA A 93 -16.42 -3.81 -13.90
N VAL A 94 -16.46 -4.41 -15.09
CA VAL A 94 -17.35 -3.99 -16.19
C VAL A 94 -18.81 -4.18 -15.78
N GLU A 95 -19.18 -5.32 -15.21
CA GLU A 95 -20.53 -5.61 -14.74
C GLU A 95 -20.97 -4.62 -13.63
N ALA A 96 -20.07 -4.30 -12.70
CA ALA A 96 -20.36 -3.30 -11.67
C ALA A 96 -20.52 -1.89 -12.25
N LEU A 97 -19.72 -1.52 -13.25
CA LEU A 97 -19.80 -0.25 -13.96
C LEU A 97 -21.16 -0.12 -14.71
N GLU A 98 -21.55 -1.15 -15.42
CA GLU A 98 -22.83 -1.18 -16.17
C GLU A 98 -24.05 -1.07 -15.23
N LYS A 99 -24.03 -1.77 -14.10
CA LYS A 99 -25.13 -1.83 -13.16
C LYS A 99 -25.25 -0.60 -12.27
N PHE A 100 -24.13 -0.05 -11.79
CA PHE A 100 -24.10 0.98 -10.76
C PHE A 100 -23.55 2.34 -11.23
N GLY A 101 -23.08 2.44 -12.46
CA GLY A 101 -22.51 3.67 -13.03
C GLY A 101 -21.04 3.89 -12.70
N ALA A 102 -20.52 5.03 -13.17
CA ALA A 102 -19.08 5.35 -13.07
C ALA A 102 -18.63 5.76 -11.68
N GLY A 103 -19.52 6.34 -10.86
CA GLY A 103 -19.12 6.90 -9.58
C GLY A 103 -20.30 7.24 -8.69
N LEU A 104 -20.01 7.68 -7.46
CA LEU A 104 -21.01 7.88 -6.41
C LEU A 104 -21.56 9.31 -6.37
N SER A 105 -20.80 10.28 -6.89
CA SER A 105 -21.10 11.73 -6.85
C SER A 105 -21.40 12.25 -5.43
N SER A 106 -21.01 11.54 -4.40
CA SER A 106 -21.25 11.86 -2.99
C SER A 106 -20.33 11.05 -2.08
N VAL A 107 -20.13 11.55 -0.86
CA VAL A 107 -19.56 10.75 0.24
C VAL A 107 -20.58 9.72 0.73
N ARG A 108 -20.08 8.70 1.44
CA ARG A 108 -20.86 7.52 1.82
C ARG A 108 -22.12 7.81 2.62
N PHE A 109 -22.04 8.66 3.63
CA PHE A 109 -23.17 8.89 4.55
C PHE A 109 -24.27 9.78 4.00
N ILE A 110 -23.97 10.62 2.99
CA ILE A 110 -25.01 11.50 2.41
C ILE A 110 -25.89 10.70 1.45
N CYS A 111 -25.35 10.30 0.29
CA CYS A 111 -26.11 9.49 -0.69
C CYS A 111 -25.18 8.60 -1.56
N GLY A 112 -23.90 8.43 -1.19
CA GLY A 112 -22.93 7.67 -1.97
C GLY A 112 -22.87 6.18 -1.65
N THR A 113 -23.59 5.68 -0.63
CA THR A 113 -23.58 4.25 -0.30
C THR A 113 -24.51 3.49 -1.23
N GLN A 114 -23.94 2.59 -2.02
CA GLN A 114 -24.66 1.62 -2.86
C GLN A 114 -24.63 0.23 -2.19
N SER A 115 -25.51 -0.69 -2.60
CA SER A 115 -25.57 -2.04 -2.03
C SER A 115 -24.23 -2.77 -2.13
N ILE A 116 -23.53 -2.65 -3.25
CA ILE A 116 -22.23 -3.30 -3.46
C ILE A 116 -21.15 -2.93 -2.44
N HIS A 117 -21.23 -1.72 -1.86
CA HIS A 117 -20.32 -1.32 -0.79
C HIS A 117 -20.59 -2.13 0.48
N LYS A 118 -21.86 -2.31 0.81
CA LYS A 118 -22.27 -3.11 1.99
C LYS A 118 -21.95 -4.58 1.79
N ASP A 119 -22.19 -5.11 0.59
CA ASP A 119 -21.87 -6.48 0.22
C ASP A 119 -20.35 -6.74 0.34
N LEU A 120 -19.51 -5.80 -0.10
CA LEU A 120 -18.06 -5.91 0.04
C LEU A 120 -17.60 -5.77 1.50
N GLU A 121 -18.17 -4.85 2.29
CA GLU A 121 -17.88 -4.71 3.72
C GLU A 121 -18.20 -6.01 4.47
N GLU A 122 -19.36 -6.62 4.23
CA GLU A 122 -19.73 -7.91 4.80
C GLU A 122 -18.77 -9.05 4.35
N LYS A 123 -18.40 -9.08 3.07
CA LYS A 123 -17.47 -10.06 2.52
C LYS A 123 -16.09 -9.96 3.17
N ILE A 124 -15.57 -8.74 3.38
CA ILE A 124 -14.30 -8.49 4.07
C ILE A 124 -14.38 -8.96 5.54
N ALA A 125 -15.43 -8.60 6.25
CA ALA A 125 -15.63 -9.01 7.64
C ALA A 125 -15.65 -10.55 7.76
N ARG A 126 -16.40 -11.23 6.89
CA ARG A 126 -16.45 -12.69 6.82
C ARG A 126 -15.08 -13.30 6.47
N PHE A 127 -14.36 -12.73 5.51
CA PHE A 127 -13.02 -13.21 5.12
C PHE A 127 -12.05 -13.19 6.32
N HIS A 128 -12.01 -12.08 7.06
CA HIS A 128 -11.16 -11.94 8.25
C HIS A 128 -11.76 -12.52 9.53
N GLN A 129 -12.96 -13.11 9.48
CA GLN A 129 -13.70 -13.62 10.66
C GLN A 129 -13.87 -12.54 11.74
N ARG A 130 -14.29 -11.33 11.31
CA ARG A 130 -14.58 -10.18 12.17
C ARG A 130 -16.06 -9.82 12.12
N GLU A 131 -16.50 -8.98 13.07
CA GLU A 131 -17.91 -8.62 13.19
C GLU A 131 -18.40 -7.68 12.08
N ASP A 132 -17.56 -6.71 11.65
CA ASP A 132 -17.92 -5.73 10.62
C ASP A 132 -16.68 -5.16 9.92
N ALA A 133 -16.89 -4.44 8.82
CA ALA A 133 -15.84 -3.73 8.10
C ALA A 133 -16.34 -2.40 7.53
N ILE A 134 -15.42 -1.48 7.26
CA ILE A 134 -15.67 -0.18 6.66
C ILE A 134 -14.65 0.08 5.55
N LEU A 135 -15.15 0.56 4.39
CA LEU A 135 -14.34 0.87 3.21
C LEU A 135 -13.85 2.31 3.21
N TYR A 136 -12.63 2.50 2.71
CA TYR A 136 -11.98 3.79 2.46
C TYR A 136 -11.44 3.87 1.03
N ALA A 137 -11.16 5.07 0.53
CA ALA A 137 -10.56 5.28 -0.78
C ALA A 137 -9.13 4.68 -0.88
N SER A 138 -8.44 4.56 0.24
CA SER A 138 -7.13 3.91 0.35
C SER A 138 -6.90 3.38 1.77
N CYS A 139 -5.92 2.50 1.97
CA CYS A 139 -5.48 2.13 3.32
C CYS A 139 -4.76 3.27 4.02
N PHE A 140 -4.15 4.20 3.27
CA PHE A 140 -3.64 5.44 3.85
C PHE A 140 -4.74 6.20 4.59
N ASP A 141 -5.91 6.36 3.96
CA ASP A 141 -7.08 7.00 4.58
C ASP A 141 -7.63 6.22 5.77
N ALA A 142 -7.64 4.89 5.70
CA ALA A 142 -8.04 4.04 6.82
C ALA A 142 -7.12 4.27 8.04
N ASN A 143 -5.81 4.29 7.82
CA ASN A 143 -4.81 4.56 8.87
C ASN A 143 -4.88 6.00 9.38
N ALA A 144 -5.07 6.98 8.49
CA ALA A 144 -5.22 8.38 8.88
C ALA A 144 -6.48 8.63 9.72
N GLY A 145 -7.54 7.85 9.49
CA GLY A 145 -8.83 8.05 10.12
C GLY A 145 -9.07 7.32 11.43
N ILE A 146 -8.31 6.25 11.73
CA ILE A 146 -8.63 5.39 12.87
C ILE A 146 -8.15 5.93 14.22
N PHE A 147 -6.91 6.38 14.30
CA PHE A 147 -6.30 6.77 15.58
C PHE A 147 -6.98 7.99 16.19
N GLU A 148 -7.27 9.03 15.38
CA GLU A 148 -7.99 10.22 15.82
C GLU A 148 -9.42 9.91 16.22
N ALA A 149 -10.10 8.99 15.53
CA ALA A 149 -11.47 8.63 15.82
C ALA A 149 -11.63 7.80 17.10
N LEU A 150 -10.64 6.91 17.37
CA LEU A 150 -10.70 5.95 18.46
C LEU A 150 -10.08 6.48 19.76
N LEU A 151 -8.95 7.16 19.69
CA LEU A 151 -8.11 7.50 20.84
C LEU A 151 -8.30 8.96 21.27
N THR A 152 -8.23 9.19 22.59
CA THR A 152 -8.34 10.49 23.23
C THR A 152 -7.05 10.84 23.98
N PRO A 153 -6.90 12.06 24.55
CA PRO A 153 -5.73 12.40 25.37
C PRO A 153 -5.51 11.52 26.60
N GLU A 154 -6.54 10.78 27.05
CA GLU A 154 -6.43 9.85 28.18
C GLU A 154 -5.79 8.51 27.80
N ASP A 155 -5.65 8.26 26.50
CA ASP A 155 -5.22 6.99 25.94
C ASP A 155 -3.75 7.04 25.51
N ALA A 156 -3.17 5.87 25.19
CA ALA A 156 -1.83 5.72 24.65
C ALA A 156 -1.82 4.87 23.38
N VAL A 157 -0.94 5.23 22.45
CA VAL A 157 -0.60 4.43 21.28
C VAL A 157 0.89 4.12 21.26
N LEU A 158 1.21 2.83 21.10
CA LEU A 158 2.59 2.33 21.04
C LEU A 158 2.86 1.86 19.61
N SER A 159 3.80 2.50 18.93
CA SER A 159 4.05 2.30 17.49
C SER A 159 5.44 1.76 17.24
N ASP A 160 5.55 0.72 16.38
CA ASP A 160 6.85 0.29 15.85
C ASP A 160 7.51 1.43 15.06
N GLU A 161 8.82 1.58 15.20
CA GLU A 161 9.54 2.71 14.59
C GLU A 161 9.61 2.67 13.07
N LEU A 162 9.42 1.50 12.46
CA LEU A 162 9.43 1.32 11.02
C LEU A 162 8.02 1.14 10.41
N ASN A 163 6.98 1.42 11.17
CA ASN A 163 5.62 1.42 10.65
C ASN A 163 5.48 2.31 9.40
N HIS A 164 4.56 1.93 8.54
CA HIS A 164 4.25 2.67 7.32
C HIS A 164 3.91 4.14 7.62
N ALA A 165 4.29 5.04 6.71
CA ALA A 165 4.06 6.48 6.85
C ALA A 165 2.62 6.85 7.18
N SER A 166 1.62 6.12 6.67
CA SER A 166 0.21 6.34 6.96
C SER A 166 -0.17 6.08 8.42
N ILE A 167 0.44 5.08 9.07
CA ILE A 167 0.27 4.82 10.51
C ILE A 167 0.90 5.96 11.31
N ILE A 168 2.12 6.36 10.95
CA ILE A 168 2.83 7.48 11.58
C ILE A 168 2.00 8.77 11.47
N ASP A 169 1.48 9.08 10.29
CA ASP A 169 0.68 10.28 10.04
C ASP A 169 -0.68 10.21 10.76
N GLY A 170 -1.34 9.07 10.76
CA GLY A 170 -2.56 8.85 11.54
C GLY A 170 -2.35 9.06 13.05
N ILE A 171 -1.23 8.55 13.58
CA ILE A 171 -0.85 8.78 14.98
C ILE A 171 -0.51 10.25 15.24
N ARG A 172 0.09 10.97 14.28
CA ARG A 172 0.33 12.43 14.41
C ARG A 172 -0.97 13.22 14.56
N LEU A 173 -2.02 12.83 13.85
CA LEU A 173 -3.33 13.48 13.91
C LEU A 173 -4.05 13.24 15.24
N CYS A 174 -3.83 12.10 15.89
CA CYS A 174 -4.49 11.80 17.15
C CYS A 174 -3.87 12.58 18.34
N LYS A 175 -4.68 12.77 19.39
CA LYS A 175 -4.28 13.49 20.61
C LYS A 175 -3.81 12.56 21.72
N ALA A 176 -3.78 11.25 21.49
CA ALA A 176 -3.31 10.26 22.45
C ALA A 176 -1.82 10.42 22.77
N ASN A 177 -1.39 9.87 23.90
CA ASN A 177 0.01 9.82 24.27
C ASN A 177 0.75 8.81 23.39
N LYS A 178 1.89 9.22 22.83
CA LYS A 178 2.61 8.49 21.79
C LYS A 178 3.87 7.88 22.34
N TYR A 179 4.01 6.57 22.19
CA TYR A 179 5.19 5.79 22.53
C TYR A 179 5.71 5.13 21.28
N ARG A 180 6.99 5.33 20.97
CA ARG A 180 7.67 4.67 19.87
C ARG A 180 8.60 3.62 20.43
N TYR A 181 8.49 2.38 19.95
CA TYR A 181 9.43 1.32 20.31
C TYR A 181 10.28 0.93 19.10
N LYS A 182 11.47 0.42 19.39
CA LYS A 182 12.44 -0.01 18.38
C LYS A 182 11.87 -1.16 17.56
N HIS A 183 12.19 -1.16 16.28
CA HIS A 183 11.67 -2.14 15.34
C HIS A 183 11.85 -3.59 15.82
N MET A 184 10.72 -4.28 15.99
CA MET A 184 10.63 -5.68 16.44
C MET A 184 11.32 -5.97 17.80
N ASP A 185 11.62 -4.95 18.59
CA ASP A 185 12.24 -5.10 19.91
C ASP A 185 11.17 -5.26 21.00
N MET A 186 10.92 -6.51 21.38
CA MET A 186 9.90 -6.85 22.38
C MET A 186 10.28 -6.41 23.81
N GLN A 187 11.56 -6.23 24.10
CA GLN A 187 11.98 -5.69 25.41
C GLN A 187 11.67 -4.20 25.50
N ASP A 188 11.93 -3.45 24.43
CA ASP A 188 11.58 -2.04 24.37
C ASP A 188 10.06 -1.83 24.35
N LEU A 189 9.31 -2.66 23.60
CA LEU A 189 7.85 -2.65 23.64
C LEU A 189 7.32 -2.89 25.05
N GLU A 190 7.85 -3.89 25.77
CA GLU A 190 7.45 -4.16 27.16
C GLU A 190 7.74 -2.98 28.08
N ALA A 191 8.91 -2.36 27.94
CA ALA A 191 9.26 -1.15 28.72
C ALA A 191 8.25 -0.02 28.47
N LYS A 192 7.89 0.23 27.19
CA LYS A 192 6.89 1.25 26.84
C LYS A 192 5.48 0.91 27.32
N LEU A 193 5.08 -0.36 27.31
CA LEU A 193 3.81 -0.81 27.88
C LEU A 193 3.75 -0.57 29.39
N LYS A 194 4.85 -0.79 30.13
CA LYS A 194 4.96 -0.45 31.56
C LYS A 194 4.79 1.05 31.80
N GLU A 195 5.46 1.90 31.02
CA GLU A 195 5.32 3.36 31.10
C GLU A 195 3.89 3.83 30.81
N ALA A 196 3.21 3.14 29.89
CA ALA A 196 1.86 3.48 29.43
C ALA A 196 0.73 3.02 30.37
N GLN A 197 1.01 2.29 31.46
CA GLN A 197 -0.01 1.77 32.37
C GLN A 197 -0.85 2.86 33.07
N LYS A 198 -0.35 4.07 33.15
CA LYS A 198 -1.07 5.23 33.67
C LYS A 198 -2.22 5.73 32.79
N HIS A 199 -2.30 5.29 31.53
CA HIS A 199 -3.32 5.71 30.59
C HIS A 199 -4.52 4.78 30.63
N ARG A 200 -5.70 5.31 30.28
CA ARG A 200 -6.98 4.59 30.31
C ARG A 200 -6.97 3.39 29.37
N LEU A 201 -6.52 3.60 28.12
CA LEU A 201 -6.45 2.58 27.06
C LEU A 201 -5.05 2.59 26.43
N ARG A 202 -4.57 1.44 26.04
CA ARG A 202 -3.29 1.26 25.31
C ARG A 202 -3.57 0.52 24.01
N LEU A 203 -3.06 1.05 22.89
CA LEU A 203 -3.14 0.43 21.58
C LEU A 203 -1.73 0.20 21.04
N VAL A 204 -1.35 -1.05 20.83
CA VAL A 204 -0.12 -1.40 20.10
C VAL A 204 -0.42 -1.42 18.61
N ALA A 205 0.31 -0.63 17.83
CA ALA A 205 0.14 -0.50 16.39
C ALA A 205 1.40 -0.95 15.64
N THR A 206 1.24 -1.88 14.70
CA THR A 206 2.34 -2.38 13.88
C THR A 206 1.86 -2.72 12.46
N ASP A 207 2.77 -2.63 11.47
CA ASP A 207 2.59 -3.38 10.23
C ASP A 207 2.65 -4.88 10.55
N GLY A 208 1.84 -5.70 9.90
CA GLY A 208 1.95 -7.16 9.97
C GLY A 208 3.14 -7.66 9.17
N ALA A 209 3.34 -7.09 7.97
CA ALA A 209 4.52 -7.31 7.14
C ALA A 209 5.07 -5.96 6.64
N PHE A 210 6.36 -5.71 6.91
CA PHE A 210 7.01 -4.42 6.64
C PHE A 210 7.43 -4.31 5.17
N SER A 211 6.94 -3.27 4.50
CA SER A 211 7.02 -3.10 3.04
C SER A 211 8.44 -2.94 2.47
N MET A 212 9.39 -2.44 3.27
CA MET A 212 10.76 -2.18 2.82
C MET A 212 11.72 -3.32 3.16
N ASP A 213 11.37 -4.16 4.13
CA ASP A 213 12.26 -5.16 4.71
C ASP A 213 11.80 -6.60 4.42
N GLY A 214 10.52 -6.80 4.18
CA GLY A 214 9.93 -8.14 4.05
C GLY A 214 9.90 -8.91 5.36
N ASP A 215 10.08 -8.22 6.49
CA ASP A 215 9.98 -8.79 7.82
C ASP A 215 8.52 -8.92 8.24
N ILE A 216 8.21 -9.98 8.97
CA ILE A 216 6.90 -10.23 9.56
C ILE A 216 6.98 -9.88 11.05
N ALA A 217 6.03 -9.07 11.52
CA ALA A 217 5.97 -8.67 12.93
C ALA A 217 5.87 -9.90 13.86
N PRO A 218 6.53 -9.89 15.02
CA PRO A 218 6.46 -10.98 16.00
C PRO A 218 5.13 -10.92 16.76
N LEU A 219 4.00 -11.16 16.06
CA LEU A 219 2.66 -10.96 16.61
C LEU A 219 2.34 -11.87 17.78
N ARG A 220 2.96 -13.05 17.90
CA ARG A 220 2.77 -13.92 19.07
C ARG A 220 3.24 -13.22 20.34
N GLU A 221 4.44 -12.69 20.29
CA GLU A 221 5.07 -11.97 21.41
C GLU A 221 4.35 -10.64 21.66
N ILE A 222 4.00 -9.89 20.61
CA ILE A 222 3.22 -8.65 20.74
C ILE A 222 1.87 -8.93 21.42
N CYS A 223 1.13 -9.96 21.00
CA CYS A 223 -0.14 -10.33 21.61
C CYS A 223 0.01 -10.81 23.05
N GLN A 224 1.09 -11.53 23.38
CA GLN A 224 1.39 -11.93 24.75
C GLN A 224 1.65 -10.71 25.65
N LEU A 225 2.43 -9.75 25.17
CA LEU A 225 2.68 -8.50 25.90
C LEU A 225 1.40 -7.66 26.00
N ALA A 226 0.62 -7.56 24.92
CA ALA A 226 -0.65 -6.85 24.95
C ALA A 226 -1.61 -7.46 25.99
N GLN A 227 -1.72 -8.76 26.05
CA GLN A 227 -2.53 -9.46 27.07
C GLN A 227 -1.99 -9.21 28.48
N LYS A 228 -0.67 -9.27 28.68
CA LYS A 228 -0.03 -9.04 29.98
C LYS A 228 -0.27 -7.63 30.51
N TYR A 229 -0.31 -6.62 29.64
CA TYR A 229 -0.42 -5.21 29.99
C TYR A 229 -1.78 -4.59 29.64
N ASP A 230 -2.80 -5.41 29.38
CA ASP A 230 -4.17 -4.99 29.04
C ASP A 230 -4.19 -3.95 27.92
N ALA A 231 -3.63 -4.31 26.76
CA ALA A 231 -3.56 -3.46 25.57
C ALA A 231 -4.29 -4.11 24.40
N LEU A 232 -4.81 -3.28 23.51
CA LEU A 232 -5.36 -3.69 22.21
C LEU A 232 -4.24 -3.82 21.18
N VAL A 233 -4.47 -4.65 20.15
CA VAL A 233 -3.54 -4.83 19.03
C VAL A 233 -4.20 -4.40 17.72
N PHE A 234 -3.53 -3.48 17.02
CA PHE A 234 -3.83 -3.04 15.66
C PHE A 234 -2.72 -3.52 14.73
N ILE A 235 -3.11 -4.11 13.60
CA ILE A 235 -2.17 -4.48 12.54
C ILE A 235 -2.58 -3.91 11.19
N ASP A 236 -1.59 -3.49 10.40
CA ASP A 236 -1.73 -3.17 8.97
C ASP A 236 -1.29 -4.38 8.15
N GLU A 237 -2.23 -4.97 7.43
CA GLU A 237 -2.06 -6.18 6.63
C GLU A 237 -1.90 -5.91 5.12
N CYS A 238 -1.55 -4.68 4.74
CA CYS A 238 -1.41 -4.28 3.33
C CYS A 238 -0.43 -5.13 2.52
N HIS A 239 0.55 -5.72 3.18
CA HIS A 239 1.54 -6.60 2.56
C HIS A 239 1.42 -8.07 3.04
N ALA A 240 0.23 -8.46 3.47
CA ALA A 240 -0.02 -9.80 3.99
C ALA A 240 -1.37 -10.40 3.53
N THR A 241 -2.43 -9.59 3.56
CA THR A 241 -3.77 -10.04 3.13
C THR A 241 -3.76 -10.54 1.70
N GLY A 242 -4.31 -11.72 1.50
CA GLY A 242 -4.45 -12.40 0.21
C GLY A 242 -3.46 -13.54 0.03
N PHE A 243 -2.37 -13.62 0.81
CA PHE A 243 -1.33 -14.61 0.54
C PHE A 243 -0.55 -15.12 1.75
N LEU A 244 -0.55 -14.45 2.88
CA LEU A 244 0.02 -15.00 4.11
C LEU A 244 -1.04 -15.73 4.94
N GLY A 245 -0.62 -16.81 5.57
CA GLY A 245 -1.50 -17.72 6.30
C GLY A 245 -2.14 -18.80 5.41
N PRO A 246 -2.67 -19.86 6.02
CA PRO A 246 -3.24 -21.01 5.29
C PRO A 246 -4.38 -20.66 4.34
N SER A 247 -5.17 -19.64 4.66
CA SER A 247 -6.28 -19.14 3.84
C SER A 247 -6.03 -17.75 3.25
N GLY A 248 -4.82 -17.20 3.42
CA GLY A 248 -4.46 -15.86 2.95
C GLY A 248 -5.07 -14.72 3.75
N ARG A 249 -5.49 -14.95 5.00
CA ARG A 249 -6.09 -13.90 5.84
C ARG A 249 -5.09 -12.90 6.37
N GLY A 250 -3.81 -13.28 6.47
CA GLY A 250 -2.73 -12.40 6.86
C GLY A 250 -1.82 -12.97 7.93
N THR A 251 -1.08 -12.07 8.59
CA THR A 251 -0.06 -12.44 9.57
C THR A 251 -0.67 -12.96 10.87
N ASP A 252 -1.85 -12.53 11.25
CA ASP A 252 -2.58 -13.03 12.42
C ASP A 252 -2.98 -14.50 12.25
N GLU A 253 -3.41 -14.90 11.05
CA GLU A 253 -3.68 -16.29 10.70
C GLU A 253 -2.38 -17.10 10.64
N LEU A 254 -1.35 -16.58 9.95
CA LEU A 254 -0.05 -17.21 9.82
C LEU A 254 0.56 -17.57 11.18
N LEU A 255 0.42 -16.68 12.16
CA LEU A 255 1.02 -16.84 13.49
C LEU A 255 0.04 -17.40 14.53
N GLY A 256 -1.20 -17.73 14.14
CA GLY A 256 -2.20 -18.35 15.02
C GLY A 256 -2.66 -17.47 16.16
N VAL A 257 -2.85 -16.14 15.89
CA VAL A 257 -3.25 -15.15 16.89
C VAL A 257 -4.47 -14.32 16.45
N MET A 258 -5.30 -14.86 15.57
CA MET A 258 -6.48 -14.17 15.03
C MET A 258 -7.45 -13.69 16.14
N ASP A 259 -7.58 -14.44 17.22
CA ASP A 259 -8.42 -14.15 18.37
C ASP A 259 -7.85 -13.03 19.27
N LYS A 260 -6.59 -12.67 19.09
CA LYS A 260 -5.86 -11.70 19.93
C LYS A 260 -5.64 -10.35 19.26
N VAL A 261 -5.78 -10.30 17.94
CA VAL A 261 -5.71 -9.05 17.18
C VAL A 261 -7.08 -8.38 17.17
N THR A 262 -7.15 -7.12 17.60
CA THR A 262 -8.42 -6.39 17.75
C THR A 262 -8.84 -5.72 16.45
N ILE A 263 -7.90 -5.12 15.72
CA ILE A 263 -8.18 -4.25 14.57
C ILE A 263 -7.23 -4.63 13.43
N ILE A 264 -7.79 -4.80 12.25
CA ILE A 264 -7.04 -5.02 11.02
C ILE A 264 -7.36 -3.91 10.04
N ASN A 265 -6.34 -3.20 9.56
CA ASN A 265 -6.40 -2.39 8.36
C ASN A 265 -5.72 -3.12 7.21
N SER A 266 -6.25 -2.98 6.00
CA SER A 266 -5.59 -3.51 4.80
C SER A 266 -6.04 -2.80 3.53
N THR A 267 -5.48 -3.21 2.39
CA THR A 267 -5.64 -2.55 1.10
C THR A 267 -6.30 -3.46 0.06
N LEU A 268 -7.08 -2.85 -0.81
CA LEU A 268 -7.61 -3.45 -2.04
C LEU A 268 -6.74 -3.11 -3.26
N GLY A 269 -5.70 -2.30 -3.08
CA GLY A 269 -4.82 -1.80 -4.14
C GLY A 269 -3.58 -2.65 -4.41
N LYS A 270 -3.47 -3.85 -3.83
CA LYS A 270 -2.32 -4.75 -4.00
C LYS A 270 -2.78 -6.16 -4.36
N ALA A 271 -2.66 -7.14 -3.47
CA ALA A 271 -3.05 -8.53 -3.73
C ALA A 271 -4.53 -8.69 -4.07
N LEU A 272 -5.40 -7.88 -3.47
CA LEU A 272 -6.86 -7.96 -3.65
C LEU A 272 -7.36 -7.20 -4.90
N GLY A 273 -6.83 -7.51 -6.07
CA GLY A 273 -7.26 -6.97 -7.35
C GLY A 273 -6.46 -5.77 -7.85
N GLY A 274 -5.62 -5.15 -7.03
CA GLY A 274 -4.66 -4.12 -7.44
C GLY A 274 -5.25 -2.80 -7.93
N ALA A 275 -6.54 -2.54 -7.76
CA ALA A 275 -7.17 -1.31 -8.24
C ALA A 275 -6.92 -0.14 -7.28
N ALA A 276 -7.73 0.02 -6.27
CA ALA A 276 -7.61 1.03 -5.24
C ALA A 276 -8.45 0.63 -4.02
N GLY A 277 -8.26 1.33 -2.92
CA GLY A 277 -9.09 1.16 -1.74
C GLY A 277 -8.36 0.61 -0.54
N GLY A 278 -8.98 0.81 0.60
CA GLY A 278 -8.58 0.26 1.87
C GLY A 278 -9.79 -0.04 2.74
N TYR A 279 -9.56 -0.70 3.84
CA TYR A 279 -10.61 -1.01 4.80
C TYR A 279 -10.06 -1.17 6.20
N THR A 280 -10.94 -1.01 7.17
CA THR A 280 -10.76 -1.44 8.55
C THR A 280 -11.77 -2.52 8.87
N THR A 281 -11.36 -3.58 9.55
CA THR A 281 -12.26 -4.61 10.06
C THR A 281 -11.94 -4.93 11.53
N GLY A 282 -12.98 -5.23 12.32
CA GLY A 282 -12.87 -5.44 13.75
C GLY A 282 -14.22 -5.52 14.43
N PRO A 283 -14.31 -5.18 15.74
CA PRO A 283 -15.57 -5.18 16.49
C PRO A 283 -16.60 -4.20 15.90
N LYS A 284 -17.85 -4.61 15.83
CA LYS A 284 -18.93 -3.79 15.25
C LYS A 284 -19.04 -2.40 15.88
N PRO A 285 -18.97 -2.21 17.21
CA PRO A 285 -19.05 -0.86 17.80
C PRO A 285 -17.89 0.06 17.35
N LEU A 286 -16.69 -0.49 17.11
CA LEU A 286 -15.57 0.27 16.57
C LEU A 286 -15.87 0.72 15.14
N ILE A 287 -16.34 -0.18 14.30
CA ILE A 287 -16.65 0.11 12.89
C ILE A 287 -17.80 1.13 12.79
N ASP A 288 -18.80 1.01 13.63
CA ASP A 288 -19.89 2.00 13.71
C ASP A 288 -19.36 3.38 14.16
N LEU A 289 -18.43 3.43 15.13
CA LEU A 289 -17.78 4.68 15.53
C LEU A 289 -16.99 5.32 14.38
N LEU A 290 -16.26 4.53 13.60
CA LEU A 290 -15.54 5.02 12.43
C LEU A 290 -16.49 5.63 11.39
N ARG A 291 -17.66 5.03 11.16
CA ARG A 291 -18.68 5.60 10.27
C ARG A 291 -19.19 6.96 10.76
N GLN A 292 -19.15 7.23 12.06
CA GLN A 292 -19.61 8.49 12.66
C GLN A 292 -18.51 9.55 12.78
N ARG A 293 -17.23 9.16 12.89
CA ARG A 293 -16.15 10.07 13.28
C ARG A 293 -14.95 10.09 12.35
N SER A 294 -14.71 9.04 11.58
CA SER A 294 -13.53 8.96 10.72
C SER A 294 -13.60 9.99 9.59
N ARG A 295 -12.77 11.01 9.67
CA ARG A 295 -12.79 12.14 8.73
C ARG A 295 -12.58 11.74 7.27
N PRO A 296 -11.65 10.83 6.92
CA PRO A 296 -11.51 10.38 5.53
C PRO A 296 -12.77 9.67 5.00
N TYR A 297 -13.52 8.98 5.84
CA TYR A 297 -14.79 8.38 5.45
C TYR A 297 -15.91 9.41 5.29
N LEU A 298 -15.99 10.37 6.21
CA LEU A 298 -17.08 11.36 6.22
C LEU A 298 -16.92 12.41 5.12
N PHE A 299 -15.68 12.83 4.82
CA PHE A 299 -15.42 14.03 4.02
C PHE A 299 -14.69 13.76 2.72
N SER A 300 -14.36 12.50 2.39
CA SER A 300 -13.72 12.13 1.13
C SER A 300 -14.59 11.17 0.31
N ASN A 301 -14.32 11.12 -0.99
CA ASN A 301 -14.95 10.15 -1.88
C ASN A 301 -14.58 8.73 -1.47
N SER A 302 -15.44 7.78 -1.86
CA SER A 302 -15.21 6.35 -1.66
C SER A 302 -15.02 5.62 -2.99
N LEU A 303 -14.93 4.30 -2.91
CA LEU A 303 -14.63 3.43 -4.04
C LEU A 303 -15.73 3.51 -5.11
N PRO A 304 -15.40 3.80 -6.37
CA PRO A 304 -16.35 3.70 -7.47
C PRO A 304 -16.75 2.24 -7.73
N PRO A 305 -17.92 2.00 -8.35
CA PRO A 305 -18.46 0.66 -8.56
C PRO A 305 -17.50 -0.34 -9.21
N ALA A 306 -16.77 0.06 -10.24
CA ALA A 306 -15.80 -0.80 -10.91
C ALA A 306 -14.71 -1.33 -9.96
N VAL A 307 -14.21 -0.49 -9.05
CA VAL A 307 -13.20 -0.88 -8.05
C VAL A 307 -13.79 -1.84 -7.02
N VAL A 308 -15.04 -1.60 -6.59
CA VAL A 308 -15.75 -2.51 -5.69
C VAL A 308 -15.93 -3.88 -6.33
N GLY A 309 -16.31 -3.93 -7.61
CA GLY A 309 -16.44 -5.17 -8.38
C GLY A 309 -15.12 -5.94 -8.46
N CYS A 310 -14.00 -5.26 -8.76
CA CYS A 310 -12.66 -5.85 -8.75
C CYS A 310 -12.34 -6.51 -7.41
N ALA A 311 -12.49 -5.77 -6.32
CA ALA A 311 -12.12 -6.24 -4.98
C ALA A 311 -13.01 -7.40 -4.51
N SER A 312 -14.32 -7.30 -4.79
CA SER A 312 -15.28 -8.37 -4.46
C SER A 312 -14.93 -9.68 -5.15
N LYS A 313 -14.64 -9.63 -6.47
CA LYS A 313 -14.26 -10.83 -7.23
C LYS A 313 -12.90 -11.38 -6.81
N ALA A 314 -11.94 -10.52 -6.51
CA ALA A 314 -10.64 -10.96 -5.99
C ALA A 314 -10.79 -11.76 -4.70
N LEU A 315 -11.63 -11.29 -3.77
CA LEU A 315 -11.94 -12.02 -2.53
C LEU A 315 -12.64 -13.35 -2.79
N ASP A 316 -13.57 -13.43 -3.76
CA ASP A 316 -14.21 -14.69 -4.14
C ASP A 316 -13.19 -15.72 -4.59
N LEU A 317 -12.27 -15.35 -5.50
CA LEU A 317 -11.21 -16.22 -5.99
C LEU A 317 -10.31 -16.74 -4.85
N LEU A 318 -10.00 -15.90 -3.86
CA LEU A 318 -9.19 -16.29 -2.70
C LEU A 318 -9.93 -17.21 -1.74
N MET A 319 -11.24 -17.01 -1.57
CA MET A 319 -12.06 -17.88 -0.71
C MET A 319 -12.34 -19.24 -1.37
N GLU A 320 -12.28 -19.32 -2.69
CA GLU A 320 -12.44 -20.56 -3.45
C GLU A 320 -11.19 -21.44 -3.40
N SER A 321 -9.99 -20.84 -3.44
CA SER A 321 -8.73 -21.60 -3.52
C SER A 321 -7.52 -20.77 -3.06
N ASN A 322 -6.60 -21.43 -2.37
CA ASN A 322 -5.29 -20.88 -2.00
C ASN A 322 -4.17 -21.21 -3.01
N ALA A 323 -4.48 -21.84 -4.14
CA ALA A 323 -3.49 -22.30 -5.12
C ALA A 323 -2.62 -21.16 -5.67
N ILE A 324 -3.20 -19.96 -5.87
CA ILE A 324 -2.46 -18.79 -6.35
C ILE A 324 -1.41 -18.35 -5.31
N ALA A 325 -1.78 -18.31 -4.03
CA ALA A 325 -0.86 -17.95 -2.95
C ALA A 325 0.26 -18.97 -2.77
N GLN A 326 -0.06 -20.26 -2.88
CA GLN A 326 0.94 -21.35 -2.84
C GLN A 326 1.93 -21.27 -4.00
N SER A 327 1.45 -20.99 -5.21
CA SER A 327 2.30 -20.77 -6.39
C SER A 327 3.26 -19.60 -6.18
N MET A 328 2.77 -18.49 -5.63
CA MET A 328 3.61 -17.34 -5.30
C MET A 328 4.67 -17.68 -4.25
N ALA A 329 4.30 -18.42 -3.21
CA ALA A 329 5.24 -18.84 -2.15
C ALA A 329 6.36 -19.72 -2.71
N ALA A 330 6.05 -20.68 -3.59
CA ALA A 330 7.05 -21.52 -4.25
C ALA A 330 8.02 -20.69 -5.12
N LYS A 331 7.51 -19.73 -5.88
CA LYS A 331 8.32 -18.81 -6.70
C LYS A 331 9.18 -17.88 -5.86
N THR A 332 8.67 -17.42 -4.74
CA THR A 332 9.43 -16.63 -3.76
C THR A 332 10.63 -17.43 -3.24
N GLN A 333 10.40 -18.67 -2.84
CA GLN A 333 11.46 -19.54 -2.36
C GLN A 333 12.49 -19.85 -3.45
N ARG A 334 12.05 -20.07 -4.70
CA ARG A 334 12.95 -20.24 -5.85
C ARG A 334 13.87 -19.02 -6.02
N PHE A 335 13.33 -17.82 -6.03
CA PHE A 335 14.10 -16.58 -6.17
C PHE A 335 15.09 -16.43 -5.02
N ARG A 336 14.66 -16.53 -3.77
CA ARG A 336 15.50 -16.37 -2.58
C ARG A 336 16.66 -17.36 -2.56
N SER A 337 16.37 -18.64 -2.81
CA SER A 337 17.39 -19.70 -2.82
C SER A 337 18.44 -19.47 -3.90
N LYS A 338 18.04 -19.11 -5.13
CA LYS A 338 18.96 -18.85 -6.23
C LYS A 338 19.80 -17.60 -6.00
N MET A 339 19.23 -16.52 -5.48
CA MET A 339 19.97 -15.30 -5.15
C MET A 339 20.98 -15.53 -4.02
N ALA A 340 20.62 -16.26 -2.99
CA ALA A 340 21.54 -16.64 -1.91
C ALA A 340 22.68 -17.51 -2.44
N ALA A 341 22.41 -18.50 -3.31
CA ALA A 341 23.41 -19.33 -3.95
C ALA A 341 24.35 -18.50 -4.88
N ALA A 342 23.86 -17.42 -5.47
CA ALA A 342 24.67 -16.48 -6.25
C ALA A 342 25.55 -15.56 -5.40
N GLY A 343 25.35 -15.50 -4.06
CA GLY A 343 26.16 -14.71 -3.13
C GLY A 343 25.49 -13.43 -2.63
N PHE A 344 24.25 -13.15 -3.02
CA PHE A 344 23.54 -11.96 -2.53
C PHE A 344 22.92 -12.16 -1.15
N THR A 345 22.93 -11.10 -0.36
CA THR A 345 22.19 -11.04 0.91
C THR A 345 20.77 -10.52 0.67
N ILE A 346 19.78 -11.36 0.98
CA ILE A 346 18.36 -11.02 0.88
C ILE A 346 17.77 -10.86 2.29
N SER A 347 17.19 -9.70 2.60
CA SER A 347 16.49 -9.48 3.87
C SER A 347 15.14 -10.21 3.92
N GLY A 348 14.61 -10.39 5.14
CA GLY A 348 13.37 -11.16 5.37
C GLY A 348 13.53 -12.66 5.12
N LYS A 349 12.46 -13.44 5.32
CA LYS A 349 12.50 -14.92 5.17
C LYS A 349 11.52 -15.41 4.11
N ASP A 350 10.24 -15.50 4.45
CA ASP A 350 9.23 -16.19 3.64
C ASP A 350 8.24 -15.22 2.96
N HIS A 351 8.66 -13.96 2.76
CA HIS A 351 7.83 -12.92 2.16
C HIS A 351 8.22 -12.68 0.69
N PRO A 352 7.25 -12.43 -0.22
CA PRO A 352 7.51 -12.13 -1.64
C PRO A 352 8.20 -10.77 -1.87
N ILE A 353 8.27 -9.91 -0.88
CA ILE A 353 9.22 -8.79 -0.86
C ILE A 353 10.61 -9.35 -0.55
N CYS A 354 11.52 -9.21 -1.51
CA CYS A 354 12.89 -9.74 -1.47
C CYS A 354 13.89 -8.58 -1.63
N PRO A 355 14.26 -7.89 -0.53
CA PRO A 355 15.23 -6.81 -0.60
C PRO A 355 16.64 -7.36 -0.81
N VAL A 356 17.26 -7.04 -1.94
CA VAL A 356 18.67 -7.32 -2.25
C VAL A 356 19.51 -6.23 -1.59
N MET A 357 20.23 -6.56 -0.53
CA MET A 357 20.97 -5.60 0.29
C MET A 357 22.27 -5.19 -0.39
N LEU A 358 22.46 -3.88 -0.62
CA LEU A 358 23.63 -3.33 -1.29
C LEU A 358 24.39 -2.33 -0.41
N GLY A 359 23.74 -1.69 0.58
CA GLY A 359 24.32 -0.74 1.52
C GLY A 359 24.53 0.66 0.93
N ASP A 360 25.04 0.79 -0.27
CA ASP A 360 25.34 2.06 -0.94
C ASP A 360 24.20 2.53 -1.86
N ALA A 361 23.82 3.80 -1.74
CA ALA A 361 22.70 4.38 -2.47
C ALA A 361 22.99 4.51 -3.98
N ARG A 362 24.20 4.88 -4.33
CA ARG A 362 24.63 5.04 -5.73
C ARG A 362 24.70 3.68 -6.41
N LEU A 363 25.23 2.69 -5.73
CA LEU A 363 25.29 1.31 -6.21
C LEU A 363 23.89 0.78 -6.50
N ALA A 364 22.94 0.97 -5.58
CA ALA A 364 21.54 0.54 -5.77
C ALA A 364 20.90 1.21 -6.99
N SER A 365 21.16 2.51 -7.20
CA SER A 365 20.61 3.25 -8.34
C SER A 365 21.20 2.79 -9.68
N VAL A 366 22.54 2.66 -9.75
CA VAL A 366 23.23 2.26 -10.98
C VAL A 366 22.90 0.81 -11.34
N MET A 367 22.84 -0.09 -10.36
CA MET A 367 22.44 -1.48 -10.60
C MET A 367 20.98 -1.58 -11.08
N ALA A 368 20.07 -0.80 -10.50
CA ALA A 368 18.65 -0.80 -10.94
C ALA A 368 18.51 -0.33 -12.40
N GLU A 369 19.28 0.66 -12.83
CA GLU A 369 19.32 1.11 -14.23
C GLU A 369 19.90 0.04 -15.16
N ASP A 370 20.98 -0.61 -14.76
CA ASP A 370 21.59 -1.69 -15.53
C ASP A 370 20.69 -2.93 -15.65
N MET A 371 19.91 -3.23 -14.60
CA MET A 371 18.87 -4.26 -14.64
C MET A 371 17.78 -3.90 -15.65
N LEU A 372 17.34 -2.64 -15.71
CA LEU A 372 16.35 -2.19 -16.68
C LEU A 372 16.86 -2.33 -18.13
N ASN A 373 18.13 -2.01 -18.37
CA ASN A 373 18.76 -2.18 -19.68
C ASN A 373 18.80 -3.66 -20.13
N ARG A 374 18.70 -4.60 -19.18
CA ARG A 374 18.56 -6.05 -19.43
C ARG A 374 17.11 -6.52 -19.50
N GLY A 375 16.16 -5.59 -19.48
CA GLY A 375 14.73 -5.89 -19.52
C GLY A 375 14.15 -6.37 -18.18
N ILE A 376 14.80 -6.05 -17.06
CA ILE A 376 14.32 -6.36 -15.71
C ILE A 376 13.98 -5.05 -14.98
N TYR A 377 12.71 -4.84 -14.65
CA TYR A 377 12.28 -3.63 -13.96
C TYR A 377 12.29 -3.86 -12.44
N VAL A 378 13.26 -3.23 -11.79
CA VAL A 378 13.43 -3.16 -10.35
C VAL A 378 13.68 -1.71 -9.93
N ILE A 379 13.52 -1.39 -8.64
CA ILE A 379 13.78 -0.06 -8.09
C ILE A 379 14.72 -0.14 -6.90
N GLY A 380 15.73 0.74 -6.91
CA GLY A 380 16.60 0.97 -5.77
C GLY A 380 15.93 1.86 -4.72
N PHE A 381 16.12 1.54 -3.46
CA PHE A 381 15.67 2.35 -2.32
C PHE A 381 16.87 2.77 -1.47
N SER A 382 16.89 4.05 -1.11
CA SER A 382 17.90 4.66 -0.27
C SER A 382 17.27 5.62 0.73
N TYR A 383 18.08 6.25 1.58
CA TYR A 383 17.60 7.32 2.46
C TYR A 383 16.87 8.44 1.65
N PRO A 384 15.76 9.00 2.11
CA PRO A 384 15.13 8.81 3.45
C PRO A 384 14.13 7.63 3.53
N VAL A 385 13.91 6.88 2.46
CA VAL A 385 12.92 5.76 2.43
C VAL A 385 13.37 4.58 3.28
N VAL A 386 14.68 4.34 3.29
CA VAL A 386 15.34 3.35 4.16
C VAL A 386 16.48 4.02 4.93
N PRO A 387 16.95 3.48 6.06
CA PRO A 387 18.04 4.07 6.84
C PRO A 387 19.33 4.23 6.03
N LYS A 388 20.17 5.20 6.39
CA LYS A 388 21.50 5.39 5.79
C LYS A 388 22.32 4.11 5.93
N GLY A 389 23.06 3.74 4.87
CA GLY A 389 23.85 2.51 4.84
C GLY A 389 23.03 1.23 4.65
N LYS A 390 21.74 1.32 4.43
CA LYS A 390 20.82 0.20 4.22
C LYS A 390 20.15 0.24 2.83
N ALA A 391 20.80 0.88 1.85
CA ALA A 391 20.30 0.92 0.48
C ALA A 391 20.16 -0.50 -0.10
N ARG A 392 19.12 -0.69 -0.90
CA ARG A 392 18.71 -1.99 -1.43
C ARG A 392 17.99 -1.86 -2.77
N ILE A 393 17.94 -2.93 -3.53
CA ILE A 393 16.97 -3.10 -4.60
C ILE A 393 15.84 -3.99 -4.06
N ARG A 394 14.60 -3.51 -4.09
CA ARG A 394 13.43 -4.27 -3.64
C ARG A 394 12.83 -5.03 -4.82
N VAL A 395 12.95 -6.34 -4.80
CA VAL A 395 12.31 -7.26 -5.75
C VAL A 395 10.99 -7.73 -5.16
N GLN A 396 9.93 -7.76 -5.96
CA GLN A 396 8.63 -8.27 -5.57
C GLN A 396 8.23 -9.43 -6.47
N ILE A 397 8.02 -10.58 -5.86
CA ILE A 397 7.59 -11.79 -6.55
C ILE A 397 6.07 -11.79 -6.69
N SER A 398 5.59 -12.22 -7.85
CA SER A 398 4.16 -12.39 -8.15
C SER A 398 3.87 -13.82 -8.57
N ALA A 399 2.67 -14.29 -8.29
CA ALA A 399 2.17 -15.59 -8.71
C ALA A 399 2.19 -15.77 -10.24
N VAL A 400 2.13 -14.66 -10.99
CA VAL A 400 2.12 -14.68 -12.47
C VAL A 400 3.48 -14.60 -13.13
N HIS A 401 4.58 -14.46 -12.38
CA HIS A 401 5.92 -14.69 -12.93
C HIS A 401 6.06 -16.16 -13.32
N SER A 402 6.68 -16.44 -14.47
CA SER A 402 7.10 -17.80 -14.78
C SER A 402 8.42 -18.16 -14.06
N ASP A 403 8.77 -19.43 -14.04
CA ASP A 403 10.06 -19.87 -13.50
C ASP A 403 11.22 -19.28 -14.32
N GLU A 404 11.04 -19.15 -15.63
CA GLU A 404 11.99 -18.54 -16.55
C GLU A 404 12.16 -17.04 -16.28
N ASP A 405 11.08 -16.31 -15.95
CA ASP A 405 11.17 -14.90 -15.54
C ASP A 405 12.06 -14.73 -14.30
N ILE A 406 11.87 -15.61 -13.33
CA ILE A 406 12.64 -15.60 -12.08
C ILE A 406 14.11 -15.93 -12.36
N ASP A 407 14.37 -16.96 -13.14
CA ASP A 407 15.72 -17.39 -13.48
C ASP A 407 16.46 -16.29 -14.24
N ARG A 408 15.83 -15.68 -15.22
CA ARG A 408 16.38 -14.55 -15.97
C ARG A 408 16.67 -13.34 -15.06
N CYS A 409 15.81 -13.08 -14.06
CA CYS A 409 16.05 -12.03 -13.07
C CYS A 409 17.33 -12.33 -12.25
N VAL A 410 17.49 -13.55 -11.77
CA VAL A 410 18.68 -13.99 -11.01
C VAL A 410 19.96 -13.89 -11.85
N GLU A 411 19.91 -14.32 -13.10
CA GLU A 411 21.02 -14.22 -14.04
C GLU A 411 21.43 -12.75 -14.24
N ALA A 412 20.46 -11.88 -14.52
CA ALA A 412 20.72 -10.45 -14.67
C ALA A 412 21.33 -9.83 -13.40
N PHE A 413 20.81 -10.16 -12.21
CA PHE A 413 21.41 -9.72 -10.94
C PHE A 413 22.85 -10.20 -10.78
N THR A 414 23.14 -11.45 -11.15
CA THR A 414 24.49 -12.02 -11.05
C THR A 414 25.47 -11.31 -11.96
N GLU A 415 25.09 -11.05 -13.21
CA GLU A 415 25.93 -10.30 -14.16
C GLU A 415 26.16 -8.86 -13.70
N VAL A 416 25.07 -8.17 -13.31
CA VAL A 416 25.13 -6.77 -12.86
C VAL A 416 25.91 -6.67 -11.54
N GLY A 417 25.72 -7.61 -10.62
CA GLY A 417 26.44 -7.67 -9.36
C GLY A 417 27.96 -7.81 -9.54
N ARG A 418 28.40 -8.71 -10.42
CA ARG A 418 29.82 -8.86 -10.79
C ARG A 418 30.37 -7.60 -11.45
N LYS A 419 29.62 -7.01 -12.38
CA LYS A 419 30.03 -5.78 -13.08
C LYS A 419 30.28 -4.61 -12.15
N HIS A 420 29.47 -4.49 -11.08
CA HIS A 420 29.52 -3.36 -10.15
C HIS A 420 30.19 -3.70 -8.81
N GLY A 421 30.74 -4.89 -8.64
CA GLY A 421 31.46 -5.31 -7.42
C GLY A 421 30.53 -5.52 -6.21
N ALA A 422 29.29 -5.92 -6.46
CA ALA A 422 28.34 -6.31 -5.42
C ALA A 422 28.35 -7.83 -5.13
N LEU A 423 29.11 -8.58 -5.92
CA LEU A 423 29.45 -10.00 -5.79
C LEU A 423 30.94 -10.19 -5.87
#